data_a1f5b1ba082578329847d4511e8e2426
#
_entry.id   a1f5b1ba082578329847d4511e8e2426
#
_cell.length_a   1.000
_cell.length_b   1.000
_cell.length_c   1.000
_cell.angle_alpha   90.00
_cell.angle_beta   90.00
_cell.angle_gamma   90.00
#
_symmetry.space_group_name_H-M   'P 1'
#
loop_
_entity.id
_entity.type
_entity.pdbx_description
1 polymer ?
#
loop_
_entity_poly.entity_id
_entity_poly.type
_entity_poly.pdbx_seq_one_letter_code
_entity_poly.pdbx_strand_id
1 'polypeptide(L)'
;PKAASWVVEHAISLEAFLDTSIVAGFSYGVDKAQVAVIAGKLLGHMVSRSGAAAESDRVQAIVEFAPLKEPSHVRQFVGCTNWIRWYLAAYYATAVKILAEYMRPEAKFPAIGLGAEGEKSEGSKVVRAIKIMAAHCIETAVMDEAAAIDGSRPLEQIADACGYAWGSTDVQMTHDLTRFKVLLMAGKGLTPAQQAWPALTLEAYAQLM
;
A
#
# COMPACT_ATOMS: atom_id res chain seq x y z
N PRO A 1 -1.91 40.35 -15.31
CA PRO A 1 -2.67 39.31 -14.65
C PRO A 1 -1.97 38.95 -13.34
N LYS A 2 -2.70 38.99 -12.20
CA LYS A 2 -2.16 38.54 -10.93
C LYS A 2 -2.10 37.01 -10.97
N ALA A 3 -0.96 36.44 -10.54
CA ALA A 3 -0.87 35.00 -10.37
C ALA A 3 -1.91 34.54 -9.32
N ALA A 4 -2.48 33.35 -9.51
CA ALA A 4 -3.38 32.76 -8.52
C ALA A 4 -2.62 32.52 -7.20
N SER A 5 -3.25 32.72 -6.04
CA SER A 5 -2.60 32.64 -4.72
C SER A 5 -1.88 31.31 -4.52
N TRP A 6 -2.50 30.19 -4.94
CA TRP A 6 -1.91 28.86 -4.81
C TRP A 6 -0.59 28.67 -5.60
N VAL A 7 -0.41 29.42 -6.72
CA VAL A 7 0.87 29.40 -7.48
C VAL A 7 1.96 30.08 -6.70
N VAL A 8 1.63 31.21 -6.06
CA VAL A 8 2.57 31.97 -5.23
C VAL A 8 2.95 31.15 -3.98
N GLU A 9 1.99 30.55 -3.31
CA GLU A 9 2.21 29.69 -2.15
C GLU A 9 3.07 28.48 -2.51
N HIS A 10 2.82 27.86 -3.65
CA HIS A 10 3.65 26.74 -4.14
C HIS A 10 5.09 27.19 -4.42
N ALA A 11 5.28 28.35 -5.06
CA ALA A 11 6.61 28.89 -5.32
C ALA A 11 7.39 29.19 -4.04
N ILE A 12 6.75 29.81 -3.04
CA ILE A 12 7.35 30.08 -1.73
C ILE A 12 7.73 28.77 -1.02
N SER A 13 6.85 27.77 -1.05
CA SER A 13 7.12 26.47 -0.42
C SER A 13 8.29 25.75 -1.11
N LEU A 14 8.38 25.83 -2.44
CA LEU A 14 9.48 25.25 -3.19
C LEU A 14 10.81 25.96 -2.90
N GLU A 15 10.81 27.29 -2.84
CA GLU A 15 11.97 28.08 -2.48
C GLU A 15 12.48 27.71 -1.07
N ALA A 16 11.59 27.68 -0.06
CA ALA A 16 11.94 27.29 1.30
C ALA A 16 12.50 25.85 1.38
N PHE A 17 11.94 24.92 0.62
CA PHE A 17 12.44 23.56 0.51
C PHE A 17 13.86 23.53 -0.09
N LEU A 18 14.11 24.24 -1.18
CA LEU A 18 15.40 24.29 -1.83
C LEU A 18 16.46 24.94 -0.94
N ASP A 19 16.14 26.05 -0.27
CA ASP A 19 17.02 26.73 0.65
C ASP A 19 17.42 25.83 1.83
N THR A 20 16.44 25.14 2.43
CA THR A 20 16.69 24.18 3.50
C THR A 20 17.60 23.04 3.02
N SER A 21 17.38 22.56 1.81
CA SER A 21 18.16 21.49 1.21
C SER A 21 19.62 21.93 0.91
N ILE A 22 19.81 23.14 0.43
CA ILE A 22 21.13 23.73 0.19
C ILE A 22 21.90 23.85 1.52
N VAL A 23 21.26 24.37 2.55
CA VAL A 23 21.84 24.48 3.89
C VAL A 23 22.21 23.11 4.46
N ALA A 24 21.40 22.08 4.18
CA ALA A 24 21.66 20.71 4.60
C ALA A 24 22.71 19.98 3.71
N GLY A 25 23.24 20.62 2.67
CA GLY A 25 24.25 20.05 1.77
C GLY A 25 23.71 19.10 0.71
N PHE A 26 22.39 19.10 0.43
CA PHE A 26 21.80 18.31 -0.65
C PHE A 26 21.96 19.01 -2.00
N SER A 27 22.14 18.21 -3.06
CA SER A 27 22.09 18.65 -4.43
C SER A 27 21.09 17.79 -5.22
N TYR A 28 20.42 18.41 -6.18
CA TYR A 28 19.39 17.77 -7.00
C TYR A 28 19.79 17.73 -8.47
N GLY A 29 19.48 16.61 -9.14
CA GLY A 29 19.64 16.52 -10.60
C GLY A 29 18.49 17.25 -11.29
N VAL A 30 18.79 18.34 -11.97
CA VAL A 30 17.79 19.17 -12.66
C VAL A 30 17.06 18.40 -13.75
N ASP A 31 17.74 17.46 -14.42
CA ASP A 31 17.18 16.64 -15.50
C ASP A 31 15.99 15.75 -15.05
N LYS A 32 15.87 15.49 -13.76
CA LYS A 32 14.79 14.67 -13.18
C LYS A 32 13.77 15.50 -12.42
N ALA A 33 13.99 16.82 -12.33
CA ALA A 33 13.08 17.69 -11.60
C ALA A 33 11.79 17.89 -12.39
N GLN A 34 10.66 17.71 -11.72
CA GLN A 34 9.33 17.99 -12.24
C GLN A 34 8.64 18.99 -11.32
N VAL A 35 8.38 20.18 -11.82
CA VAL A 35 7.78 21.27 -11.05
C VAL A 35 6.35 21.54 -11.54
N ALA A 36 5.43 21.75 -10.62
CA ALA A 36 4.03 22.09 -10.91
C ALA A 36 3.30 21.09 -11.82
N VAL A 37 3.58 19.80 -11.67
CA VAL A 37 2.90 18.72 -12.41
C VAL A 37 1.56 18.38 -11.76
N ILE A 38 0.57 18.01 -12.58
CA ILE A 38 -0.76 17.57 -12.11
C ILE A 38 -0.69 16.18 -11.49
N ALA A 39 0.16 15.33 -12.04
CA ALA A 39 0.46 13.99 -11.53
C ALA A 39 1.91 13.63 -11.88
N GLY A 40 2.54 12.83 -11.05
CA GLY A 40 3.92 12.43 -11.26
C GLY A 40 4.26 11.10 -10.59
N LYS A 41 5.33 10.47 -11.07
CA LYS A 41 5.89 9.28 -10.45
C LYS A 41 6.79 9.68 -9.29
N LEU A 42 6.48 9.15 -8.09
CA LEU A 42 7.28 9.36 -6.89
C LEU A 42 7.55 8.02 -6.21
N LEU A 43 8.82 7.62 -6.16
CA LEU A 43 9.25 6.38 -5.49
C LEU A 43 8.46 5.12 -5.91
N GLY A 44 8.04 5.05 -7.19
CA GLY A 44 7.26 3.92 -7.73
C GLY A 44 5.76 3.98 -7.44
N HIS A 45 5.26 5.14 -7.05
CA HIS A 45 3.85 5.46 -6.92
C HIS A 45 3.48 6.56 -7.91
N MET A 46 2.26 6.51 -8.42
CA MET A 46 1.65 7.63 -9.13
C MET A 46 0.96 8.50 -8.09
N VAL A 47 1.39 9.75 -7.98
CA VAL A 47 0.83 10.72 -7.04
C VAL A 47 0.15 11.84 -7.81
N SER A 48 -1.04 12.22 -7.41
CA SER A 48 -1.83 13.30 -8.02
C SER A 48 -2.58 14.08 -6.95
N ARG A 49 -3.28 15.12 -7.36
CA ARG A 49 -4.18 15.88 -6.48
C ARG A 49 -5.32 15.01 -5.89
N SER A 50 -5.73 13.95 -6.60
CA SER A 50 -6.82 13.08 -6.16
C SER A 50 -6.37 11.97 -5.22
N GLY A 51 -5.08 11.68 -5.17
CA GLY A 51 -4.54 10.62 -4.34
C GLY A 51 -3.28 9.97 -4.90
N ALA A 52 -3.01 8.76 -4.44
CA ALA A 52 -1.88 7.96 -4.85
C ALA A 52 -2.33 6.57 -5.32
N ALA A 53 -1.63 6.03 -6.30
CA ALA A 53 -1.85 4.71 -6.86
C ALA A 53 -0.52 3.97 -7.05
N ALA A 54 -0.56 2.64 -7.14
CA ALA A 54 0.60 1.88 -7.54
C ALA A 54 0.97 2.19 -9.00
N GLU A 55 2.26 2.25 -9.30
CA GLU A 55 2.73 2.43 -10.68
C GLU A 55 2.35 1.21 -11.54
N SER A 56 1.76 1.47 -12.72
CA SER A 56 1.23 0.43 -13.63
C SER A 56 2.26 -0.64 -14.00
N ASP A 57 3.49 -0.23 -14.30
CA ASP A 57 4.56 -1.14 -14.70
C ASP A 57 4.92 -2.12 -13.56
N ARG A 58 4.85 -1.68 -12.31
CA ARG A 58 5.05 -2.53 -11.13
C ARG A 58 3.90 -3.49 -10.90
N VAL A 59 2.68 -3.02 -11.08
CA VAL A 59 1.49 -3.88 -11.02
C VAL A 59 1.58 -4.97 -12.09
N GLN A 60 1.91 -4.60 -13.32
CA GLN A 60 2.06 -5.52 -14.42
C GLN A 60 3.14 -6.58 -14.15
N ALA A 61 4.30 -6.16 -13.65
CA ALA A 61 5.39 -7.08 -13.28
C ALA A 61 4.97 -8.10 -12.21
N ILE A 62 4.09 -7.72 -11.28
CA ILE A 62 3.55 -8.64 -10.27
C ILE A 62 2.54 -9.61 -10.90
N VAL A 63 1.63 -9.11 -11.72
CA VAL A 63 0.61 -9.93 -12.39
C VAL A 63 1.25 -10.98 -13.29
N GLU A 64 2.28 -10.59 -14.04
CA GLU A 64 3.01 -11.45 -14.98
C GLU A 64 4.14 -12.25 -14.33
N PHE A 65 4.35 -12.13 -13.02
CA PHE A 65 5.42 -12.84 -12.34
C PHE A 65 5.35 -14.35 -12.60
N ALA A 66 6.47 -14.95 -13.00
CA ALA A 66 6.55 -16.37 -13.32
C ALA A 66 6.17 -17.26 -12.11
N PRO A 67 5.70 -18.49 -12.32
CA PRO A 67 5.44 -19.44 -11.24
C PRO A 67 6.66 -19.63 -10.33
N LEU A 68 6.42 -19.62 -9.01
CA LEU A 68 7.50 -19.66 -8.01
C LEU A 68 7.95 -21.10 -7.80
N LYS A 69 9.22 -21.40 -8.04
CA LYS A 69 9.78 -22.76 -8.02
C LYS A 69 10.81 -22.99 -6.91
N GLU A 70 11.20 -21.94 -6.19
CA GLU A 70 12.21 -21.99 -5.15
C GLU A 70 12.03 -20.83 -4.15
N PRO A 71 12.64 -20.93 -2.94
CA PRO A 71 12.50 -19.91 -1.91
C PRO A 71 12.94 -18.51 -2.32
N SER A 72 13.91 -18.38 -3.21
CA SER A 72 14.37 -17.10 -3.74
C SER A 72 13.27 -16.40 -4.55
N HIS A 73 12.53 -17.13 -5.38
CA HIS A 73 11.41 -16.61 -6.15
C HIS A 73 10.28 -16.11 -5.25
N VAL A 74 10.00 -16.83 -4.14
CA VAL A 74 9.00 -16.40 -3.15
C VAL A 74 9.43 -15.09 -2.49
N ARG A 75 10.70 -14.98 -2.07
CA ARG A 75 11.23 -13.72 -1.49
C ARG A 75 11.17 -12.56 -2.45
N GLN A 76 11.51 -12.77 -3.72
CA GLN A 76 11.41 -11.74 -4.76
C GLN A 76 9.95 -11.30 -4.98
N PHE A 77 9.04 -12.26 -5.13
CA PHE A 77 7.62 -11.98 -5.32
C PHE A 77 7.03 -11.19 -4.14
N VAL A 78 7.29 -11.62 -2.91
CA VAL A 78 6.83 -10.92 -1.70
C VAL A 78 7.50 -9.54 -1.58
N GLY A 79 8.78 -9.39 -1.94
CA GLY A 79 9.45 -8.09 -1.99
C GLY A 79 8.77 -7.11 -2.94
N CYS A 80 8.43 -7.56 -4.15
CA CYS A 80 7.71 -6.75 -5.13
C CYS A 80 6.30 -6.37 -4.66
N THR A 81 5.55 -7.33 -4.13
CA THR A 81 4.16 -7.10 -3.69
C THR A 81 4.09 -6.27 -2.41
N ASN A 82 5.07 -6.39 -1.51
CA ASN A 82 5.14 -5.59 -0.30
C ASN A 82 5.31 -4.09 -0.58
N TRP A 83 5.87 -3.73 -1.73
CA TRP A 83 6.00 -2.33 -2.15
C TRP A 83 4.64 -1.67 -2.41
N ILE A 84 3.68 -2.43 -2.94
CA ILE A 84 2.32 -1.94 -3.23
C ILE A 84 1.30 -2.32 -2.15
N ARG A 85 1.74 -2.83 -1.00
CA ARG A 85 0.86 -3.36 0.06
C ARG A 85 -0.24 -2.41 0.52
N TRP A 86 0.03 -1.10 0.48
CA TRP A 86 -0.91 -0.04 0.87
C TRP A 86 -2.13 0.08 -0.06
N TYR A 87 -2.07 -0.53 -1.22
CA TYR A 87 -3.14 -0.57 -2.22
C TYR A 87 -3.79 -1.96 -2.32
N LEU A 88 -3.33 -2.91 -1.51
CA LEU A 88 -3.85 -4.28 -1.49
C LEU A 88 -4.79 -4.45 -0.30
N ALA A 89 -5.82 -5.29 -0.49
CA ALA A 89 -6.77 -5.59 0.59
C ALA A 89 -6.08 -6.18 1.82
N ALA A 90 -6.71 -6.04 3.00
CA ALA A 90 -6.20 -6.53 4.29
C ALA A 90 -5.80 -8.02 4.27
N TYR A 91 -6.41 -8.84 3.40
CA TYR A 91 -6.03 -10.25 3.18
C TYR A 91 -4.55 -10.43 2.80
N TYR A 92 -3.88 -9.41 2.26
CA TYR A 92 -2.47 -9.50 1.88
C TYR A 92 -1.56 -9.93 3.06
N ALA A 93 -1.81 -9.44 4.26
CA ALA A 93 -1.03 -9.83 5.44
C ALA A 93 -1.13 -11.35 5.75
N THR A 94 -2.32 -11.92 5.61
CA THR A 94 -2.58 -13.36 5.74
C THR A 94 -1.89 -14.15 4.63
N ALA A 95 -1.99 -13.66 3.40
CA ALA A 95 -1.38 -14.27 2.24
C ALA A 95 0.14 -14.38 2.36
N VAL A 96 0.80 -13.31 2.80
CA VAL A 96 2.25 -13.31 3.04
C VAL A 96 2.66 -14.28 4.13
N LYS A 97 1.85 -14.43 5.19
CA LYS A 97 2.13 -15.41 6.26
C LYS A 97 2.17 -16.85 5.72
N ILE A 98 1.25 -17.21 4.84
CA ILE A 98 1.24 -18.53 4.19
C ILE A 98 2.49 -18.68 3.29
N LEU A 99 2.84 -17.66 2.51
CA LEU A 99 4.04 -17.69 1.67
C LEU A 99 5.34 -17.74 2.45
N ALA A 100 5.37 -17.27 3.71
CA ALA A 100 6.56 -17.34 4.55
C ALA A 100 7.07 -18.79 4.78
N GLU A 101 6.17 -19.78 4.77
CA GLU A 101 6.54 -21.18 4.86
C GLU A 101 7.37 -21.64 3.65
N TYR A 102 7.09 -21.07 2.48
CA TYR A 102 7.82 -21.34 1.24
C TYR A 102 9.13 -20.55 1.08
N MET A 103 9.45 -19.66 2.03
CA MET A 103 10.75 -18.96 2.07
C MET A 103 11.85 -19.76 2.75
N ARG A 104 11.51 -20.88 3.41
CA ARG A 104 12.44 -21.75 4.12
C ARG A 104 13.25 -22.57 3.13
N PRO A 105 14.52 -22.89 3.44
CA PRO A 105 15.38 -23.67 2.53
C PRO A 105 14.82 -25.07 2.21
N GLU A 106 14.13 -25.68 3.16
CA GLU A 106 13.54 -27.02 3.05
C GLU A 106 12.15 -27.06 2.41
N ALA A 107 11.62 -25.92 1.99
CA ALA A 107 10.28 -25.83 1.42
C ALA A 107 10.15 -26.65 0.13
N LYS A 108 9.08 -27.41 0.03
CA LYS A 108 8.77 -28.22 -1.15
C LYS A 108 7.87 -27.45 -2.12
N PHE A 109 8.26 -27.45 -3.38
CA PHE A 109 7.53 -26.76 -4.44
C PHE A 109 6.87 -27.74 -5.39
N PRO A 110 5.68 -27.42 -5.93
CA PRO A 110 5.12 -28.15 -7.04
C PRO A 110 6.05 -28.09 -8.27
N ALA A 111 6.08 -29.16 -9.07
CA ALA A 111 6.95 -29.23 -10.26
C ALA A 111 6.71 -28.07 -11.24
N ILE A 112 5.45 -27.63 -11.40
CA ILE A 112 5.08 -26.51 -12.27
C ILE A 112 5.22 -25.14 -11.59
N GLY A 113 5.49 -25.11 -10.28
CA GLY A 113 5.65 -23.91 -9.46
C GLY A 113 4.36 -23.37 -8.86
N LEU A 114 4.48 -22.62 -7.75
CA LEU A 114 3.35 -21.96 -7.10
C LEU A 114 2.79 -20.86 -8.00
N GLY A 115 1.47 -20.79 -8.08
CA GLY A 115 0.76 -19.80 -8.89
C GLY A 115 0.60 -20.24 -10.37
N ALA A 116 1.18 -21.37 -10.79
CA ALA A 116 0.95 -21.91 -12.12
C ALA A 116 -0.52 -22.26 -12.33
N GLU A 117 -0.95 -22.23 -13.60
CA GLU A 117 -2.29 -22.66 -13.98
C GLU A 117 -2.48 -24.15 -13.67
N GLY A 118 -3.65 -24.50 -13.12
CA GLY A 118 -3.95 -25.87 -12.70
C GLY A 118 -3.35 -26.32 -11.37
N GLU A 119 -2.37 -25.59 -10.80
CA GLU A 119 -1.81 -25.93 -9.49
C GLU A 119 -2.79 -25.55 -8.35
N LYS A 120 -3.10 -26.52 -7.47
CA LYS A 120 -4.19 -26.41 -6.48
C LYS A 120 -3.73 -26.23 -5.04
N SER A 121 -2.41 -26.26 -4.76
CA SER A 121 -1.88 -26.06 -3.41
C SER A 121 -2.31 -24.73 -2.82
N GLU A 122 -2.33 -24.64 -1.50
CA GLU A 122 -2.68 -23.41 -0.80
C GLU A 122 -1.75 -22.25 -1.17
N GLY A 123 -0.46 -22.49 -1.23
CA GLY A 123 0.51 -21.51 -1.72
C GLY A 123 0.20 -20.98 -3.12
N SER A 124 -0.23 -21.86 -4.04
CA SER A 124 -0.63 -21.44 -5.39
C SER A 124 -1.90 -20.60 -5.41
N LYS A 125 -2.89 -20.94 -4.59
CA LYS A 125 -4.10 -20.12 -4.42
C LYS A 125 -3.75 -18.72 -3.92
N VAL A 126 -2.86 -18.65 -2.95
CA VAL A 126 -2.39 -17.39 -2.37
C VAL A 126 -1.63 -16.55 -3.39
N VAL A 127 -0.70 -17.12 -4.16
CA VAL A 127 0.01 -16.39 -5.22
C VAL A 127 -0.98 -15.81 -6.24
N ARG A 128 -1.96 -16.60 -6.68
CA ARG A 128 -3.00 -16.12 -7.61
C ARG A 128 -3.87 -15.03 -6.98
N ALA A 129 -4.27 -15.18 -5.71
CA ALA A 129 -5.04 -14.16 -5.00
C ALA A 129 -4.28 -12.83 -4.91
N ILE A 130 -2.98 -12.87 -4.60
CA ILE A 130 -2.15 -11.66 -4.58
C ILE A 130 -2.07 -11.01 -5.97
N LYS A 131 -1.91 -11.80 -7.03
CA LYS A 131 -1.91 -11.28 -8.41
C LYS A 131 -3.24 -10.62 -8.77
N ILE A 132 -4.36 -11.21 -8.39
CA ILE A 132 -5.69 -10.63 -8.58
C ILE A 132 -5.83 -9.33 -7.77
N MET A 133 -5.42 -9.31 -6.51
CA MET A 133 -5.41 -8.09 -5.71
C MET A 133 -4.54 -6.99 -6.33
N ALA A 134 -3.37 -7.34 -6.86
CA ALA A 134 -2.50 -6.39 -7.55
C ALA A 134 -3.15 -5.83 -8.82
N ALA A 135 -3.79 -6.68 -9.64
CA ALA A 135 -4.51 -6.25 -10.84
C ALA A 135 -5.69 -5.32 -10.54
N HIS A 136 -6.26 -5.40 -9.34
CA HIS A 136 -7.41 -4.61 -8.88
C HIS A 136 -7.05 -3.74 -7.66
N CYS A 137 -5.77 -3.37 -7.53
CA CYS A 137 -5.35 -2.52 -6.43
C CYS A 137 -6.09 -1.18 -6.48
N ILE A 138 -6.43 -0.67 -5.29
CA ILE A 138 -7.19 0.57 -5.17
C ILE A 138 -6.27 1.78 -5.26
N GLU A 139 -6.86 2.91 -5.63
CA GLU A 139 -6.25 4.23 -5.42
C GLU A 139 -6.60 4.72 -4.02
N THR A 140 -5.61 5.26 -3.30
CA THR A 140 -5.86 5.96 -2.03
C THR A 140 -6.15 7.43 -2.32
N ALA A 141 -7.14 7.99 -1.64
CA ALA A 141 -7.51 9.39 -1.79
C ALA A 141 -6.67 10.31 -0.89
N VAL A 142 -6.64 11.58 -1.23
CA VAL A 142 -6.15 12.62 -0.31
C VAL A 142 -7.24 12.92 0.72
N MET A 143 -6.84 12.99 1.98
CA MET A 143 -7.70 13.42 3.09
C MET A 143 -8.09 14.89 2.93
N ASP A 144 -9.35 15.21 3.17
CA ASP A 144 -9.80 16.58 3.37
C ASP A 144 -9.72 16.93 4.86
N GLU A 145 -8.59 17.50 5.26
CA GLU A 145 -8.32 17.83 6.64
C GLU A 145 -9.32 18.84 7.22
N ALA A 146 -9.71 19.85 6.43
CA ALA A 146 -10.65 20.86 6.89
C ALA A 146 -12.00 20.23 7.23
N ALA A 147 -12.51 19.38 6.37
CA ALA A 147 -13.76 18.67 6.59
C ALA A 147 -13.69 17.60 7.71
N ALA A 148 -12.51 17.07 7.98
CA ALA A 148 -12.29 16.19 9.11
C ALA A 148 -12.32 16.96 10.44
N ILE A 149 -11.69 18.15 10.48
CA ILE A 149 -11.60 18.99 11.68
C ILE A 149 -12.95 19.62 12.02
N ASP A 150 -13.70 20.12 11.03
CA ASP A 150 -15.01 20.75 11.26
C ASP A 150 -16.15 19.72 11.47
N GLY A 151 -15.84 18.44 11.30
CA GLY A 151 -16.78 17.32 11.51
C GLY A 151 -17.79 17.13 10.39
N SER A 152 -17.72 17.90 9.30
CA SER A 152 -18.65 17.72 8.17
C SER A 152 -18.41 16.41 7.41
N ARG A 153 -17.18 15.92 7.42
CA ARG A 153 -16.78 14.62 6.89
C ARG A 153 -15.68 14.01 7.78
N PRO A 154 -16.06 13.40 8.92
CA PRO A 154 -15.10 12.85 9.87
C PRO A 154 -14.29 11.72 9.22
N LEU A 155 -13.13 11.46 9.81
CA LEU A 155 -12.37 10.25 9.53
C LEU A 155 -13.04 9.07 10.23
N GLU A 156 -13.13 7.96 9.53
CA GLU A 156 -13.61 6.71 10.08
C GLU A 156 -12.53 5.64 9.88
N GLN A 157 -12.28 4.88 10.92
CA GLN A 157 -11.40 3.71 10.85
C GLN A 157 -12.25 2.45 10.97
N ILE A 158 -12.08 1.56 10.00
CA ILE A 158 -12.66 0.23 10.00
C ILE A 158 -11.52 -0.74 10.30
N ALA A 159 -11.54 -1.35 11.47
CA ALA A 159 -10.50 -2.27 11.90
C ALA A 159 -11.10 -3.59 12.36
N ASP A 160 -10.38 -4.68 12.13
CA ASP A 160 -10.76 -6.03 12.52
C ASP A 160 -9.51 -6.86 12.84
N ALA A 161 -9.63 -7.82 13.73
CA ALA A 161 -8.56 -8.73 14.08
C ALA A 161 -9.05 -10.18 14.18
N CYS A 162 -8.18 -11.10 13.80
CA CYS A 162 -8.39 -12.52 13.97
C CYS A 162 -7.19 -13.15 14.70
N GLY A 163 -7.25 -14.42 15.05
CA GLY A 163 -6.19 -15.11 15.82
C GLY A 163 -4.79 -15.12 15.18
N TYR A 164 -4.58 -14.57 13.98
CA TYR A 164 -3.29 -14.60 13.28
C TYR A 164 -2.90 -13.28 12.58
N ALA A 165 -3.84 -12.35 12.41
CA ALA A 165 -3.58 -11.07 11.72
C ALA A 165 -4.56 -10.00 12.19
N TRP A 166 -4.23 -8.74 11.95
CA TRP A 166 -5.11 -7.60 12.03
C TRP A 166 -5.09 -6.80 10.72
N GLY A 167 -6.15 -6.06 10.47
CA GLY A 167 -6.25 -5.13 9.35
C GLY A 167 -7.04 -3.90 9.74
N SER A 168 -6.70 -2.77 9.14
CA SER A 168 -7.47 -1.53 9.26
C SER A 168 -7.56 -0.82 7.92
N THR A 169 -8.60 -0.02 7.77
CA THR A 169 -8.82 0.83 6.61
C THR A 169 -9.35 2.17 7.11
N ASP A 170 -8.62 3.23 6.81
CA ASP A 170 -9.03 4.59 7.11
C ASP A 170 -9.78 5.14 5.91
N VAL A 171 -10.94 5.71 6.16
CA VAL A 171 -11.84 6.21 5.12
C VAL A 171 -12.37 7.59 5.48
N GLN A 172 -12.80 8.33 4.46
CA GLN A 172 -13.52 9.58 4.61
C GLN A 172 -14.69 9.61 3.62
N MET A 173 -15.84 10.12 4.05
CA MET A 173 -17.00 10.27 3.18
C MET A 173 -16.72 11.20 2.00
N THR A 174 -17.33 10.93 0.85
CA THR A 174 -17.35 11.86 -0.28
C THR A 174 -18.18 13.10 0.05
N HIS A 175 -18.05 14.16 -0.74
CA HIS A 175 -18.79 15.41 -0.54
C HIS A 175 -20.31 15.24 -0.52
N ASP A 176 -20.83 14.29 -1.30
CA ASP A 176 -22.26 13.97 -1.40
C ASP A 176 -22.71 12.98 -0.31
N LEU A 177 -21.82 12.58 0.59
CA LEU A 177 -22.07 11.64 1.68
C LEU A 177 -22.64 10.28 1.22
N THR A 178 -22.39 9.89 -0.01
CA THR A 178 -22.92 8.63 -0.57
C THR A 178 -21.91 7.49 -0.58
N ARG A 179 -20.61 7.79 -0.53
CA ARG A 179 -19.54 6.82 -0.65
C ARG A 179 -18.39 7.13 0.29
N PHE A 180 -17.59 6.13 0.59
CA PHE A 180 -16.31 6.30 1.24
C PHE A 180 -15.17 6.37 0.22
N LYS A 181 -14.20 7.22 0.50
CA LYS A 181 -12.89 7.19 -0.14
C LYS A 181 -11.90 6.53 0.81
N VAL A 182 -11.15 5.57 0.32
CA VAL A 182 -10.08 4.94 1.10
C VAL A 182 -8.87 5.86 1.13
N LEU A 183 -8.39 6.16 2.31
CA LEU A 183 -7.21 7.00 2.55
C LEU A 183 -5.97 6.13 2.77
N LEU A 184 -6.13 5.07 3.58
CA LEU A 184 -5.05 4.17 3.94
C LEU A 184 -5.61 2.78 4.19
N MET A 185 -4.85 1.77 3.81
CA MET A 185 -5.06 0.40 4.30
C MET A 185 -3.79 -0.10 4.99
N ALA A 186 -3.95 -0.71 6.14
CA ALA A 186 -2.87 -1.32 6.90
C ALA A 186 -3.25 -2.74 7.33
N GLY A 187 -2.25 -3.55 7.60
CA GLY A 187 -2.46 -4.89 8.11
C GLY A 187 -1.15 -5.62 8.34
N LYS A 188 -1.15 -6.51 9.33
CA LYS A 188 0.04 -7.27 9.69
C LYS A 188 -0.33 -8.59 10.34
N GLY A 189 0.48 -9.61 10.10
CA GLY A 189 0.41 -10.87 10.86
C GLY A 189 0.78 -10.66 12.33
N LEU A 190 0.04 -11.33 13.23
CA LEU A 190 0.33 -11.32 14.65
C LEU A 190 1.55 -12.18 14.97
N THR A 191 2.37 -11.75 15.92
CA THR A 191 3.43 -12.56 16.53
C THR A 191 2.82 -13.70 17.35
N PRO A 192 3.58 -14.80 17.62
CA PRO A 192 3.07 -15.89 18.45
C PRO A 192 2.57 -15.43 19.84
N ALA A 193 3.22 -14.44 20.44
CA ALA A 193 2.79 -13.86 21.72
C ALA A 193 1.44 -13.12 21.58
N GLN A 194 1.25 -12.37 20.52
CA GLN A 194 -0.01 -11.66 20.25
C GLN A 194 -1.16 -12.61 19.92
N GLN A 195 -0.88 -13.74 19.26
CA GLN A 195 -1.89 -14.75 18.95
C GLN A 195 -2.53 -15.38 20.20
N ALA A 196 -1.85 -15.30 21.35
CA ALA A 196 -2.38 -15.75 22.62
C ALA A 196 -3.23 -14.69 23.34
N TRP A 197 -3.37 -13.49 22.79
CA TRP A 197 -4.17 -12.45 23.41
C TRP A 197 -5.69 -12.73 23.29
N PRO A 198 -6.48 -12.31 24.29
CA PRO A 198 -7.95 -12.35 24.19
C PRO A 198 -8.48 -11.56 22.98
N ALA A 199 -9.61 -11.99 22.43
CA ALA A 199 -10.21 -11.36 21.24
C ALA A 199 -10.38 -9.84 21.42
N LEU A 200 -10.91 -9.38 22.55
CA LEU A 200 -11.09 -7.96 22.84
C LEU A 200 -9.77 -7.17 22.78
N THR A 201 -8.68 -7.77 23.23
CA THR A 201 -7.34 -7.13 23.16
C THR A 201 -6.85 -7.04 21.73
N LEU A 202 -7.11 -8.05 20.90
CA LEU A 202 -6.76 -8.05 19.47
C LEU A 202 -7.55 -6.99 18.70
N GLU A 203 -8.85 -6.86 18.96
CA GLU A 203 -9.69 -5.83 18.37
C GLU A 203 -9.23 -4.42 18.75
N ALA A 204 -8.98 -4.18 20.04
CA ALA A 204 -8.43 -2.89 20.49
C ALA A 204 -7.06 -2.60 19.87
N TYR A 205 -6.21 -3.60 19.71
CA TYR A 205 -4.92 -3.46 19.04
C TYR A 205 -5.07 -3.07 17.57
N ALA A 206 -5.99 -3.70 16.83
CA ALA A 206 -6.26 -3.36 15.44
C ALA A 206 -6.73 -1.91 15.25
N GLN A 207 -7.47 -1.36 16.22
CA GLN A 207 -7.93 0.03 16.21
C GLN A 207 -6.82 1.04 16.54
N LEU A 208 -5.77 0.62 17.22
CA LEU A 208 -4.66 1.50 17.60
C LEU A 208 -3.55 1.57 16.56
N MET A 209 -3.53 0.61 15.61
CA MET A 209 -2.46 0.47 14.61
C MET A 209 -2.82 1.06 13.27
#